data_16fe2090dc7492126c07dc21f95a4c3a
#
_entry.id   16fe2090dc7492126c07dc21f95a4c3a
#
_cell.length_a   1.000
_cell.length_b   1.000
_cell.length_c   1.000
_cell.angle_alpha   90.00
_cell.angle_beta   90.00
_cell.angle_gamma   90.00
#
_symmetry.space_group_name_H-M   'P 1'
#
loop_
_entity.id
_entity.type
_entity.pdbx_description
1 polymer ?
#
loop_
_entity_poly.entity_id
_entity_poly.type
_entity_poly.pdbx_seq_one_letter_code
_entity_poly.pdbx_strand_id
1 'polypeptide(L)'
;MEPGKRLAFDFGSVRIGVAVSDNFGIIATPLEFLPNDEKLGTRISNLLAEFGPKFIIVGIPKHLSGQMGATAVAIEEFVSVLKSLT
;
A
#
# COMPACT_ATOMS: atom_id res chain seq x y z
N MET A 1 -5.60 -7.46 -20.02
CA MET A 1 -5.25 -7.25 -18.60
C MET A 1 -5.75 -8.41 -17.76
N GLU A 2 -4.92 -8.93 -16.91
CA GLU A 2 -5.31 -10.04 -16.03
C GLU A 2 -6.33 -9.59 -14.99
N PRO A 3 -7.45 -10.31 -14.82
CA PRO A 3 -8.46 -9.91 -13.84
C PRO A 3 -7.97 -10.09 -12.40
N GLY A 4 -8.48 -9.27 -11.54
CA GLY A 4 -8.18 -9.32 -10.10
C GLY A 4 -8.19 -7.92 -9.51
N LYS A 5 -8.63 -7.81 -8.26
CA LYS A 5 -8.61 -6.52 -7.56
C LYS A 5 -7.18 -6.06 -7.32
N ARG A 6 -6.98 -4.76 -7.43
CA ARG A 6 -5.71 -4.11 -7.09
C ARG A 6 -5.92 -3.35 -5.78
N LEU A 7 -5.04 -3.60 -4.83
CA LEU A 7 -5.01 -2.83 -3.58
C LEU A 7 -3.77 -1.95 -3.65
N ALA A 8 -3.97 -0.64 -3.64
CA ALA A 8 -2.90 0.33 -3.82
C ALA A 8 -2.61 1.06 -2.53
N PHE A 9 -1.33 1.23 -2.23
CA PHE A 9 -0.85 1.95 -1.06
C PHE A 9 0.00 3.13 -1.49
N ASP A 10 -0.24 4.28 -0.87
CA ASP A 10 0.57 5.47 -1.04
C ASP A 10 1.28 5.73 0.27
N PHE A 11 2.58 5.46 0.30
CA PHE A 11 3.36 5.51 1.54
C PHE A 11 3.51 6.93 2.07
N GLY A 12 3.17 7.14 3.34
CA GLY A 12 3.44 8.36 4.08
C GLY A 12 4.04 8.02 5.42
N SER A 13 4.86 8.91 5.98
CA SER A 13 5.53 8.67 7.27
C SER A 13 4.55 8.64 8.43
N VAL A 14 3.44 9.35 8.32
CA VAL A 14 2.44 9.43 9.40
C VAL A 14 1.24 8.53 9.11
N ARG A 15 0.86 8.43 7.85
CA ARG A 15 -0.30 7.63 7.43
C ARG A 15 -0.09 7.13 6.01
N ILE A 16 -0.77 6.02 5.71
CA ILE A 16 -0.70 5.36 4.42
C ILE A 16 -2.03 5.58 3.70
N GLY A 17 -1.98 6.11 2.48
CA GLY A 17 -3.15 6.20 1.63
C GLY A 17 -3.49 4.84 1.05
N VAL A 18 -4.77 4.53 0.90
CA VAL A 18 -5.22 3.22 0.41
C VAL A 18 -6.34 3.39 -0.60
N ALA A 19 -6.30 2.60 -1.65
CA ALA A 19 -7.39 2.51 -2.61
C ALA A 19 -7.52 1.08 -3.09
N VAL A 20 -8.74 0.69 -3.44
CA VAL A 20 -9.00 -0.64 -3.99
C VAL A 20 -9.70 -0.51 -5.33
N SER A 21 -9.31 -1.32 -6.30
CA SER A 21 -9.95 -1.34 -7.61
C SER A 21 -10.98 -2.46 -7.72
N ASP A 22 -11.79 -2.39 -8.78
CA ASP A 22 -12.61 -3.52 -9.21
C ASP A 22 -11.70 -4.61 -9.82
N ASN A 23 -12.32 -5.71 -10.26
CA ASN A 23 -11.57 -6.83 -10.84
C ASN A 23 -10.82 -6.50 -12.12
N PHE A 24 -11.20 -5.42 -12.80
CA PHE A 24 -10.59 -5.05 -14.08
C PHE A 24 -9.67 -3.84 -13.96
N GLY A 25 -9.55 -3.28 -12.76
CA GLY A 25 -8.68 -2.12 -12.55
C GLY A 25 -9.18 -0.84 -13.20
N ILE A 26 -10.47 -0.75 -13.49
CA ILE A 26 -11.06 0.40 -14.16
C ILE A 26 -11.47 1.47 -13.17
N ILE A 27 -12.10 1.08 -12.06
CA ILE A 27 -12.59 1.99 -11.04
C ILE A 27 -11.77 1.77 -9.78
N ALA A 28 -11.20 2.84 -9.25
CA ALA A 28 -10.47 2.81 -7.97
C ALA A 28 -11.27 3.58 -6.92
N THR A 29 -11.48 2.95 -5.78
CA THR A 29 -12.23 3.55 -4.67
C THR A 29 -11.28 3.84 -3.53
N PRO A 30 -11.15 5.11 -3.10
CA PRO A 30 -10.34 5.44 -1.94
C PRO A 30 -10.93 4.82 -0.67
N LEU A 31 -10.06 4.34 0.20
CA LEU A 31 -10.42 3.84 1.52
C LEU A 31 -9.87 4.79 2.59
N GLU A 32 -10.19 4.52 3.84
CA GLU A 32 -9.63 5.32 4.94
C GLU A 32 -8.12 5.16 5.00
N PHE A 33 -7.43 6.23 5.39
CA PHE A 33 -6.00 6.17 5.64
C PHE A 33 -5.70 5.17 6.76
N LEU A 34 -4.55 4.50 6.65
CA LEU A 34 -4.03 3.67 7.73
C LEU A 34 -3.00 4.47 8.52
N PRO A 35 -3.12 4.54 9.85
CA PRO A 35 -2.02 5.08 10.64
C PRO A 35 -0.74 4.28 10.43
N ASN A 36 0.37 4.96 10.25
CA ASN A 36 1.67 4.31 10.08
C ASN A 36 2.32 4.16 11.46
N ASP A 37 1.90 3.13 12.18
CA ASP A 37 2.36 2.83 13.54
C ASP A 37 2.62 1.33 13.67
N GLU A 38 2.85 0.87 14.90
CA GLU A 38 3.19 -0.54 15.16
C GLU A 38 2.07 -1.52 14.82
N LYS A 39 0.85 -1.04 14.62
CA LYS A 39 -0.29 -1.89 14.26
C LYS A 39 -0.55 -1.93 12.75
N LEU A 40 0.31 -1.31 11.97
CA LEU A 40 0.12 -1.24 10.51
C LEU A 40 -0.01 -2.61 9.87
N GLY A 41 0.83 -3.56 10.26
CA GLY A 41 0.78 -4.92 9.72
C GLY A 41 -0.57 -5.59 9.94
N THR A 42 -1.15 -5.43 11.14
CA THR A 42 -2.47 -5.97 11.44
C THR A 42 -3.56 -5.34 10.57
N ARG A 43 -3.49 -4.01 10.40
CA ARG A 43 -4.47 -3.31 9.56
C ARG A 43 -4.38 -3.75 8.10
N ILE A 44 -3.17 -3.93 7.58
CA ILE A 44 -2.98 -4.43 6.23
C ILE A 44 -3.51 -5.85 6.09
N SER A 45 -3.23 -6.73 7.04
CA SER A 45 -3.75 -8.09 7.04
C SER A 45 -5.27 -8.11 6.97
N ASN A 46 -5.93 -7.22 7.70
CA ASN A 46 -7.40 -7.11 7.67
C ASN A 46 -7.90 -6.70 6.28
N LEU A 47 -7.22 -5.76 5.63
CA LEU A 47 -7.58 -5.35 4.27
C LEU A 47 -7.39 -6.49 3.26
N LEU A 48 -6.30 -7.24 3.39
CA LEU A 48 -6.04 -8.38 2.52
C LEU A 48 -7.13 -9.44 2.67
N ALA A 49 -7.57 -9.69 3.90
CA ALA A 49 -8.65 -10.65 4.16
C ALA A 49 -9.98 -10.14 3.63
N GLU A 50 -10.24 -8.84 3.76
CA GLU A 50 -11.51 -8.25 3.34
C GLU A 50 -11.66 -8.22 1.82
N PHE A 51 -10.63 -7.79 1.10
CA PHE A 51 -10.72 -7.54 -0.33
C PHE A 51 -10.14 -8.65 -1.20
N GLY A 52 -9.27 -9.49 -0.67
CA GLY A 52 -8.65 -10.57 -1.43
C GLY A 52 -7.97 -10.09 -2.70
N PRO A 53 -7.10 -9.06 -2.64
CA PRO A 53 -6.51 -8.52 -3.87
C PRO A 53 -5.59 -9.53 -4.53
N LYS A 54 -5.57 -9.50 -5.86
CA LYS A 54 -4.63 -10.30 -6.63
C LYS A 54 -3.32 -9.56 -6.85
N PHE A 55 -3.38 -8.23 -6.88
CA PHE A 55 -2.21 -7.38 -7.10
C PHE A 55 -2.13 -6.33 -6.00
N ILE A 56 -0.91 -6.04 -5.58
CA ILE A 56 -0.63 -4.96 -4.64
C ILE A 56 0.26 -3.95 -5.36
N ILE A 57 -0.13 -2.69 -5.30
CA ILE A 57 0.58 -1.59 -5.94
C ILE A 57 1.05 -0.64 -4.85
N VAL A 58 2.32 -0.26 -4.91
CA VAL A 58 2.88 0.72 -3.98
C VAL A 58 3.31 1.95 -4.78
N GLY A 59 2.70 3.09 -4.46
CA GLY A 59 3.09 4.35 -5.07
C GLY A 59 4.40 4.84 -4.48
N ILE A 60 5.31 5.25 -5.35
CA ILE A 60 6.62 5.77 -4.96
C ILE A 60 6.66 7.26 -5.27
N PRO A 61 7.06 8.12 -4.31
CA PRO A 61 7.17 9.56 -4.57
C PRO A 61 8.11 9.85 -5.74
N LYS A 62 7.69 10.74 -6.65
CA LYS A 62 8.50 11.08 -7.81
C LYS A 62 9.68 11.95 -7.48
N HIS A 63 9.56 12.77 -6.45
CA HIS A 63 10.58 13.73 -6.07
C HIS A 63 11.08 13.43 -4.67
N LEU A 64 12.15 12.64 -4.62
CA LEU A 64 12.87 12.40 -3.39
C LEU A 64 13.96 13.46 -3.31
N SER A 65 13.87 14.33 -2.30
CA SER A 65 14.82 15.41 -2.08
C SER A 65 16.12 14.90 -1.48
N GLY A 66 16.90 15.78 -0.83
CA GLY A 66 18.11 15.40 -0.14
C GLY A 66 17.96 14.37 0.98
N GLN A 67 16.74 14.06 1.37
CA GLN A 67 16.43 13.01 2.37
C GLN A 67 16.01 11.69 1.72
N MET A 68 16.33 11.53 0.47
CA MET A 68 15.98 10.35 -0.32
C MET A 68 16.35 9.04 0.36
N GLY A 69 17.55 8.97 0.97
CA GLY A 69 18.00 7.75 1.60
C GLY A 69 17.08 7.25 2.70
N ALA A 70 16.65 8.13 3.61
CA ALA A 70 15.76 7.75 4.71
C ALA A 70 14.38 7.34 4.18
N THR A 71 13.84 8.06 3.20
CA THR A 71 12.55 7.74 2.61
C THR A 71 12.61 6.43 1.84
N ALA A 72 13.68 6.20 1.09
CA ALA A 72 13.85 4.95 0.35
C ALA A 72 13.92 3.75 1.29
N VAL A 73 14.64 3.86 2.40
CA VAL A 73 14.71 2.78 3.40
C VAL A 73 13.33 2.52 4.00
N ALA A 74 12.59 3.56 4.34
CA ALA A 74 11.26 3.41 4.91
C ALA A 74 10.30 2.70 3.93
N ILE A 75 10.37 3.04 2.66
CA ILE A 75 9.56 2.39 1.62
C ILE A 75 9.96 0.93 1.46
N GLU A 76 11.25 0.62 1.47
CA GLU A 76 11.72 -0.76 1.40
C GLU A 76 11.23 -1.60 2.58
N GLU A 77 11.24 -1.03 3.77
CA GLU A 77 10.71 -1.69 4.97
C GLU A 77 9.21 -1.95 4.81
N PHE A 78 8.48 -0.98 4.30
CA PHE A 78 7.05 -1.12 4.05
C PHE A 78 6.78 -2.24 3.04
N VAL A 79 7.52 -2.28 1.94
CA VAL A 79 7.39 -3.34 0.93
C VAL A 79 7.71 -4.71 1.54
N SER A 80 8.72 -4.79 2.41
CA SER A 80 9.05 -6.03 3.12
C SER A 80 7.89 -6.51 3.98
N VAL A 81 7.23 -5.60 4.70
CA VAL A 81 6.04 -5.93 5.49
C VAL A 81 4.94 -6.50 4.59
N LEU A 82 4.67 -5.84 3.47
CA LEU A 82 3.67 -6.32 2.52
C LEU A 82 4.00 -7.72 2.01
N LYS A 83 5.25 -7.96 1.64
CA LYS A 83 5.69 -9.28 1.16
C LYS A 83 5.52 -10.35 2.22
N SER A 84 5.75 -10.01 3.49
CA SER A 84 5.61 -10.97 4.58
C SER A 84 4.15 -11.35 4.84
N LEU A 85 3.20 -10.50 4.46
CA LEU A 85 1.78 -10.72 4.67
C LEU A 85 1.09 -11.37 3.47
N THR A 86 1.76 -11.42 2.37
CA THR A 86 1.23 -12.01 1.14
C THR A 86 2.02 -13.25 0.76
#